data_dd7e916407577329eccca0df4193eb51
#
_entry.id   dd7e916407577329eccca0df4193eb51
#
_cell.length_a   1.000
_cell.length_b   1.000
_cell.length_c   1.000
_cell.angle_alpha   90.00
_cell.angle_beta   90.00
_cell.angle_gamma   90.00
#
_symmetry.space_group_name_H-M   'P 1'
#
loop_
_entity.id
_entity.type
_entity.pdbx_description
1 polymer ?
#
loop_
_entity_poly.entity_id
_entity_poly.type
_entity_poly.pdbx_seq_one_letter_code
_entity_poly.pdbx_strand_id
1 'polypeptide(L)'
;MVFRLSRLVALFLGLTAAAHAHALKLSVTEATYNRETGRLELAVRLFADDLEEALTKDSGRRVPIDKPELLAPAASAYLRKHLTVKSAGGEVQSLSWSGAEVTATHVWLYAEVPLPGGLIGATFSVTFMHELFSDQLNSLQLRDGDFKQNLIFVDGTGEVTVRPKR
;
A
#
# COMPACT_ATOMS: atom_id res chain seq x y z
N MET A 1 -27.10 67.13 28.19
CA MET A 1 -26.28 66.06 28.73
C MET A 1 -26.46 64.85 27.84
N VAL A 2 -25.53 64.65 26.89
CA VAL A 2 -25.68 63.65 25.85
C VAL A 2 -24.64 62.58 26.07
N PHE A 3 -25.08 61.36 26.45
CA PHE A 3 -24.22 60.20 26.62
C PHE A 3 -23.88 59.61 25.27
N ARG A 4 -22.61 59.68 24.88
CA ARG A 4 -22.07 58.97 23.70
C ARG A 4 -21.77 57.51 24.10
N LEU A 5 -22.57 56.62 23.56
CA LEU A 5 -22.36 55.16 23.69
C LEU A 5 -21.33 54.72 22.64
N SER A 6 -20.09 54.53 23.06
CA SER A 6 -19.03 53.98 22.20
C SER A 6 -19.26 52.49 21.96
N ARG A 7 -19.58 52.09 20.78
CA ARG A 7 -19.68 50.71 20.34
C ARG A 7 -18.27 50.18 20.08
N LEU A 8 -17.74 49.38 21.01
CA LEU A 8 -16.59 48.52 20.80
C LEU A 8 -17.04 47.33 19.97
N VAL A 9 -16.70 47.35 18.68
CA VAL A 9 -16.80 46.19 17.81
C VAL A 9 -15.54 45.35 18.04
N ALA A 10 -15.67 44.33 18.82
CA ALA A 10 -14.61 43.30 18.96
C ALA A 10 -14.60 42.45 17.69
N LEU A 11 -13.60 42.71 16.88
CA LEU A 11 -13.30 41.88 15.68
C LEU A 11 -12.68 40.57 16.16
N PHE A 12 -13.51 39.55 16.32
CA PHE A 12 -13.04 38.17 16.53
C PHE A 12 -12.46 37.67 15.18
N LEU A 13 -11.15 37.83 14.97
CA LEU A 13 -10.44 37.06 13.97
C LEU A 13 -10.39 35.62 14.44
N GLY A 14 -11.36 34.83 14.01
CA GLY A 14 -11.30 33.38 14.09
C GLY A 14 -10.15 32.86 13.25
N LEU A 15 -9.02 32.58 13.88
CA LEU A 15 -7.93 31.80 13.30
C LEU A 15 -8.45 30.37 13.12
N THR A 16 -9.06 30.08 11.97
CA THR A 16 -9.32 28.71 11.56
C THR A 16 -7.96 28.09 11.25
N ALA A 17 -7.32 27.51 12.26
CA ALA A 17 -6.26 26.54 12.03
C ALA A 17 -6.91 25.40 11.23
N ALA A 18 -6.72 25.39 9.92
CA ALA A 18 -6.99 24.23 9.10
C ALA A 18 -6.07 23.15 9.65
N ALA A 19 -6.62 22.31 10.54
CA ALA A 19 -5.98 21.07 10.92
C ALA A 19 -5.89 20.25 9.63
N HIS A 20 -4.72 20.27 9.00
CA HIS A 20 -4.37 19.29 8.01
C HIS A 20 -4.33 17.97 8.76
N ALA A 21 -5.47 17.29 8.81
CA ALA A 21 -5.48 15.89 9.14
C ALA A 21 -4.63 15.25 8.04
N HIS A 22 -3.39 14.88 8.38
CA HIS A 22 -2.56 14.08 7.50
C HIS A 22 -3.37 12.82 7.19
N ALA A 23 -3.87 12.72 5.96
CA ALA A 23 -4.53 11.52 5.51
C ALA A 23 -3.53 10.39 5.68
N LEU A 24 -3.89 9.36 6.47
CA LEU A 24 -3.00 8.23 6.74
C LEU A 24 -2.61 7.59 5.39
N LYS A 25 -1.33 7.65 5.04
CA LYS A 25 -0.81 7.01 3.84
C LYS A 25 -0.50 5.55 4.16
N LEU A 26 -1.41 4.66 3.76
CA LEU A 26 -1.38 3.25 4.16
C LEU A 26 -1.74 2.35 2.98
N SER A 27 -0.94 1.31 2.75
CA SER A 27 -1.35 0.12 2.01
C SER A 27 -1.46 -1.09 2.92
N VAL A 28 -2.35 -2.02 2.56
CA VAL A 28 -2.46 -3.32 3.24
C VAL A 28 -2.36 -4.42 2.20
N THR A 29 -1.41 -5.31 2.39
CA THR A 29 -1.28 -6.55 1.60
C THR A 29 -1.64 -7.72 2.49
N GLU A 30 -2.71 -8.44 2.15
CA GLU A 30 -3.00 -9.75 2.69
C GLU A 30 -2.28 -10.79 1.85
N ALA A 31 -1.50 -11.66 2.49
CA ALA A 31 -0.68 -12.66 1.83
C ALA A 31 -0.93 -14.03 2.48
N THR A 32 -1.67 -14.89 1.81
CA THR A 32 -2.03 -16.22 2.30
C THR A 32 -1.26 -17.29 1.54
N TYR A 33 -0.52 -18.12 2.28
CA TYR A 33 0.18 -19.26 1.70
C TYR A 33 -0.78 -20.42 1.47
N ASN A 34 -0.95 -20.81 0.23
CA ASN A 34 -1.72 -21.97 -0.17
C ASN A 34 -0.79 -23.19 -0.23
N ARG A 35 -0.93 -24.09 0.75
CA ARG A 35 -0.07 -25.29 0.89
C ARG A 35 -0.31 -26.32 -0.22
N GLU A 36 -1.50 -26.34 -0.84
CA GLU A 36 -1.84 -27.28 -1.91
C GLU A 36 -1.14 -26.90 -3.21
N THR A 37 -1.06 -25.60 -3.50
CA THR A 37 -0.44 -25.09 -4.73
C THR A 37 1.02 -24.68 -4.57
N GLY A 38 1.50 -24.52 -3.32
CA GLY A 38 2.84 -24.01 -3.02
C GLY A 38 2.99 -22.52 -3.40
N ARG A 39 1.88 -21.78 -3.46
CA ARG A 39 1.85 -20.37 -3.88
C ARG A 39 1.45 -19.45 -2.73
N LEU A 40 1.96 -18.24 -2.77
CA LEU A 40 1.51 -17.14 -1.93
C LEU A 40 0.48 -16.32 -2.73
N GLU A 41 -0.75 -16.30 -2.25
CA GLU A 41 -1.85 -15.52 -2.81
C GLU A 41 -1.86 -14.14 -2.16
N LEU A 42 -1.87 -13.09 -2.98
CA LEU A 42 -1.74 -11.71 -2.57
C LEU A 42 -2.99 -10.91 -2.92
N ALA A 43 -3.50 -10.16 -1.95
CA ALA A 43 -4.52 -9.14 -2.14
C ALA A 43 -3.99 -7.79 -1.59
N VAL A 44 -3.63 -6.88 -2.49
CA VAL A 44 -3.04 -5.58 -2.17
C VAL A 44 -4.10 -4.51 -2.23
N ARG A 45 -4.42 -3.88 -1.10
CA ARG A 45 -5.37 -2.78 -0.99
C ARG A 45 -4.65 -1.44 -0.93
N LEU A 46 -5.02 -0.54 -1.82
CA LEU A 46 -4.47 0.80 -1.97
C LEU A 46 -5.60 1.82 -2.08
N PHE A 47 -5.36 3.08 -1.71
CA PHE A 47 -6.30 4.15 -2.01
C PHE A 47 -6.33 4.40 -3.52
N ALA A 48 -7.52 4.65 -4.06
CA ALA A 48 -7.76 4.71 -5.50
C ALA A 48 -7.04 5.89 -6.16
N ASP A 49 -7.13 7.07 -5.56
CA ASP A 49 -6.48 8.31 -6.01
C ASP A 49 -4.95 8.23 -5.90
N ASP A 50 -4.42 7.70 -4.77
CA ASP A 50 -2.99 7.51 -4.58
C ASP A 50 -2.41 6.52 -5.60
N LEU A 51 -3.14 5.44 -5.93
CA LEU A 51 -2.70 4.49 -6.96
C LEU A 51 -2.71 5.11 -8.36
N GLU A 52 -3.75 5.88 -8.73
CA GLU A 52 -3.79 6.58 -10.03
C GLU A 52 -2.59 7.52 -10.18
N GLU A 53 -2.24 8.25 -9.12
CA GLU A 53 -1.08 9.12 -9.10
C GLU A 53 0.23 8.33 -9.24
N ALA A 54 0.40 7.26 -8.47
CA ALA A 54 1.59 6.41 -8.52
C ALA A 54 1.81 5.79 -9.91
N LEU A 55 0.76 5.21 -10.50
CA LEU A 55 0.82 4.61 -11.83
C LEU A 55 1.09 5.65 -12.92
N THR A 56 0.50 6.85 -12.80
CA THR A 56 0.72 7.96 -13.72
C THR A 56 2.18 8.42 -13.67
N LYS A 57 2.74 8.58 -12.48
CA LYS A 57 4.14 8.94 -12.28
C LYS A 57 5.09 7.87 -12.79
N ASP A 58 4.83 6.60 -12.48
CA ASP A 58 5.70 5.49 -12.86
C ASP A 58 5.73 5.24 -14.38
N SER A 59 4.57 5.35 -15.05
CA SER A 59 4.45 5.12 -16.48
C SER A 59 4.73 6.36 -17.36
N GLY A 60 4.80 7.56 -16.76
CA GLY A 60 4.95 8.84 -17.45
C GLY A 60 3.72 9.26 -18.27
N ARG A 61 2.59 8.59 -18.11
CA ARG A 61 1.32 8.88 -18.78
C ARG A 61 0.14 8.64 -17.83
N ARG A 62 -0.97 9.35 -18.03
CA ARG A 62 -2.16 9.13 -17.21
C ARG A 62 -2.68 7.70 -17.33
N VAL A 63 -2.91 7.06 -16.18
CA VAL A 63 -3.46 5.70 -16.06
C VAL A 63 -4.75 5.78 -15.25
N PRO A 64 -5.93 6.01 -15.88
CA PRO A 64 -7.21 6.01 -15.18
C PRO A 64 -7.50 4.63 -14.60
N ILE A 65 -7.85 4.57 -13.31
CA ILE A 65 -8.11 3.30 -12.63
C ILE A 65 -9.45 2.66 -13.04
N ASP A 66 -10.38 3.45 -13.60
CA ASP A 66 -11.67 2.99 -14.14
C ASP A 66 -11.58 2.37 -15.53
N LYS A 67 -10.36 2.26 -16.10
CA LYS A 67 -10.06 1.67 -17.40
C LYS A 67 -9.26 0.38 -17.22
N PRO A 68 -9.92 -0.81 -17.11
CA PRO A 68 -9.23 -2.06 -16.82
C PRO A 68 -8.11 -2.40 -17.80
N GLU A 69 -8.29 -2.06 -19.10
CA GLU A 69 -7.31 -2.29 -20.15
C GLU A 69 -6.03 -1.45 -20.00
N LEU A 70 -6.10 -0.33 -19.29
CA LEU A 70 -4.95 0.51 -18.94
C LEU A 70 -4.40 0.19 -17.55
N LEU A 71 -5.32 -0.07 -16.59
CA LEU A 71 -4.96 -0.38 -15.21
C LEU A 71 -4.16 -1.70 -15.10
N ALA A 72 -4.64 -2.79 -15.71
CA ALA A 72 -4.05 -4.10 -15.51
C ALA A 72 -2.55 -4.16 -15.88
N PRO A 73 -2.10 -3.72 -17.07
CA PRO A 73 -0.67 -3.75 -17.40
C PRO A 73 0.16 -2.81 -16.50
N ALA A 74 -0.35 -1.62 -16.17
CA ALA A 74 0.35 -0.66 -15.35
C ALA A 74 0.48 -1.14 -13.89
N ALA A 75 -0.63 -1.61 -13.29
CA ALA A 75 -0.63 -2.14 -11.92
C ALA A 75 0.22 -3.41 -11.79
N SER A 76 0.19 -4.30 -12.79
CA SER A 76 1.04 -5.49 -12.81
C SER A 76 2.53 -5.14 -12.84
N ALA A 77 2.93 -4.15 -13.64
CA ALA A 77 4.31 -3.66 -13.69
C ALA A 77 4.70 -3.00 -12.34
N TYR A 78 3.81 -2.18 -11.80
CA TYR A 78 4.01 -1.50 -10.52
C TYR A 78 4.18 -2.48 -9.35
N LEU A 79 3.34 -3.53 -9.28
CA LEU A 79 3.49 -4.59 -8.28
C LEU A 79 4.86 -5.26 -8.36
N ARG A 80 5.31 -5.64 -9.57
CA ARG A 80 6.64 -6.28 -9.75
C ARG A 80 7.80 -5.39 -9.38
N LYS A 81 7.66 -4.09 -9.51
CA LYS A 81 8.69 -3.11 -9.17
C LYS A 81 8.76 -2.88 -7.65
N HIS A 82 7.61 -2.84 -6.97
CA HIS A 82 7.49 -2.40 -5.58
C HIS A 82 7.24 -3.51 -4.57
N LEU A 83 7.03 -4.77 -5.00
CA LEU A 83 6.91 -5.93 -4.15
C LEU A 83 7.92 -7.00 -4.58
N THR A 84 8.91 -7.24 -3.75
CA THR A 84 9.88 -8.32 -3.92
C THR A 84 9.62 -9.43 -2.93
N VAL A 85 9.56 -10.66 -3.42
CA VAL A 85 9.47 -11.88 -2.61
C VAL A 85 10.66 -12.77 -2.96
N LYS A 86 11.39 -13.21 -1.94
CA LYS A 86 12.46 -14.21 -2.08
C LYS A 86 12.10 -15.47 -1.32
N SER A 87 12.39 -16.62 -1.89
CA SER A 87 12.30 -17.90 -1.17
C SER A 87 13.28 -17.97 0.01
N ALA A 88 13.15 -18.97 0.87
CA ALA A 88 14.11 -19.22 1.94
C ALA A 88 15.54 -19.48 1.43
N GLY A 89 15.68 -19.91 0.18
CA GLY A 89 16.98 -20.06 -0.52
C GLY A 89 17.54 -18.74 -1.07
N GLY A 90 16.84 -17.59 -0.93
CA GLY A 90 17.29 -16.30 -1.40
C GLY A 90 16.94 -16.00 -2.87
N GLU A 91 16.24 -16.89 -3.56
CA GLU A 91 15.85 -16.70 -4.96
C GLU A 91 14.65 -15.76 -5.08
N VAL A 92 14.76 -14.74 -5.94
CA VAL A 92 13.66 -13.84 -6.27
C VAL A 92 12.57 -14.60 -7.02
N GLN A 93 11.34 -14.50 -6.52
CA GLN A 93 10.18 -15.19 -7.08
C GLN A 93 9.41 -14.29 -8.05
N SER A 94 8.89 -14.89 -9.13
CA SER A 94 8.13 -14.18 -10.15
C SER A 94 6.68 -13.95 -9.69
N LEU A 95 6.22 -12.71 -9.76
CA LEU A 95 4.83 -12.35 -9.48
C LEU A 95 3.96 -12.56 -10.75
N SER A 96 2.87 -13.32 -10.59
CA SER A 96 1.83 -13.53 -11.59
C SER A 96 0.61 -12.68 -11.27
N TRP A 97 0.20 -11.82 -12.20
CA TRP A 97 -1.00 -11.00 -12.08
C TRP A 97 -2.26 -11.86 -12.17
N SER A 98 -3.23 -11.64 -11.28
CA SER A 98 -4.52 -12.35 -11.24
C SER A 98 -5.71 -11.44 -11.54
N GLY A 99 -5.63 -10.14 -11.26
CA GLY A 99 -6.73 -9.21 -11.52
C GLY A 99 -6.73 -7.98 -10.62
N ALA A 100 -7.76 -7.16 -10.80
CA ALA A 100 -8.03 -6.01 -9.93
C ALA A 100 -9.52 -5.82 -9.70
N GLU A 101 -9.87 -5.23 -8.56
CA GLU A 101 -11.21 -4.76 -8.22
C GLU A 101 -11.11 -3.29 -7.81
N VAL A 102 -11.97 -2.45 -8.40
CA VAL A 102 -11.98 -1.00 -8.17
C VAL A 102 -13.27 -0.62 -7.45
N THR A 103 -13.13 0.07 -6.34
CA THR A 103 -14.23 0.71 -5.61
C THR A 103 -14.08 2.23 -5.66
N ALA A 104 -15.02 2.97 -5.09
CA ALA A 104 -14.97 4.43 -5.06
C ALA A 104 -13.74 4.99 -4.31
N THR A 105 -13.21 4.25 -3.34
CA THR A 105 -12.14 4.73 -2.45
C THR A 105 -10.88 3.89 -2.48
N HIS A 106 -10.98 2.63 -2.91
CA HIS A 106 -9.86 1.68 -2.89
C HIS A 106 -9.79 0.88 -4.18
N VAL A 107 -8.59 0.42 -4.47
CA VAL A 107 -8.32 -0.61 -5.48
C VAL A 107 -7.71 -1.82 -4.78
N TRP A 108 -8.22 -3.01 -5.11
CA TRP A 108 -7.62 -4.28 -4.75
C TRP A 108 -6.88 -4.83 -5.96
N LEU A 109 -5.62 -5.18 -5.79
CA LEU A 109 -4.78 -5.81 -6.81
C LEU A 109 -4.47 -7.23 -6.37
N TYR A 110 -4.75 -8.20 -7.22
CA TYR A 110 -4.58 -9.61 -6.94
C TYR A 110 -3.41 -10.18 -7.73
N ALA A 111 -2.58 -10.96 -7.05
CA ALA A 111 -1.42 -11.61 -7.66
C ALA A 111 -1.06 -12.89 -6.90
N GLU A 112 -0.26 -13.73 -7.53
CA GLU A 112 0.29 -14.93 -6.92
C GLU A 112 1.80 -15.00 -7.12
N VAL A 113 2.48 -15.60 -6.15
CA VAL A 113 3.93 -15.80 -6.18
C VAL A 113 4.23 -17.26 -5.84
N PRO A 114 4.96 -18.04 -6.67
CA PRO A 114 5.46 -19.34 -6.25
C PRO A 114 6.36 -19.15 -5.01
N LEU A 115 6.13 -19.91 -3.96
CA LEU A 115 6.94 -19.81 -2.76
C LEU A 115 7.33 -21.21 -2.26
N PRO A 116 8.27 -21.89 -2.94
CA PRO A 116 8.73 -23.19 -2.51
C PRO A 116 9.35 -23.11 -1.10
N GLY A 117 8.95 -24.02 -0.23
CA GLY A 117 9.39 -24.04 1.17
C GLY A 117 8.54 -23.21 2.13
N GLY A 118 7.52 -22.48 1.65
CA GLY A 118 6.57 -21.74 2.49
C GLY A 118 7.10 -20.40 3.01
N LEU A 119 6.43 -19.86 4.03
CA LEU A 119 6.71 -18.52 4.54
C LEU A 119 7.98 -18.42 5.39
N ILE A 120 8.32 -19.46 6.16
CA ILE A 120 9.46 -19.40 7.09
C ILE A 120 10.78 -19.32 6.33
N GLY A 121 11.57 -18.30 6.61
CA GLY A 121 12.82 -18.02 5.90
C GLY A 121 12.64 -17.18 4.63
N ALA A 122 11.42 -17.04 4.12
CA ALA A 122 11.16 -16.14 2.99
C ALA A 122 11.42 -14.68 3.37
N THR A 123 11.82 -13.89 2.39
CA THR A 123 12.16 -12.48 2.58
C THR A 123 11.29 -11.60 1.70
N PHE A 124 10.81 -10.51 2.25
CA PHE A 124 9.91 -9.56 1.61
C PHE A 124 10.48 -8.14 1.62
N SER A 125 10.18 -7.39 0.58
CA SER A 125 10.34 -5.93 0.53
C SER A 125 9.11 -5.32 -0.12
N VAL A 126 8.54 -4.28 0.49
CA VAL A 126 7.35 -3.58 -0.01
C VAL A 126 7.62 -2.08 0.02
N THR A 127 7.56 -1.44 -1.15
CA THR A 127 7.89 -0.03 -1.34
C THR A 127 6.78 0.76 -2.05
N PHE A 128 5.52 0.30 -1.97
CA PHE A 128 4.41 1.02 -2.61
C PHE A 128 4.35 2.46 -2.14
N MET A 129 4.26 3.38 -3.09
CA MET A 129 4.05 4.82 -2.88
C MET A 129 5.13 5.55 -2.06
N HIS A 130 6.28 4.92 -1.73
CA HIS A 130 7.41 5.63 -1.12
C HIS A 130 7.97 6.72 -2.03
N GLU A 131 7.79 6.58 -3.36
CA GLU A 131 8.15 7.59 -4.35
C GLU A 131 7.24 8.83 -4.34
N LEU A 132 6.06 8.75 -3.70
CA LEU A 132 5.10 9.85 -3.57
C LEU A 132 5.09 10.43 -2.14
N PHE A 133 5.12 9.55 -1.12
CA PHE A 133 4.87 9.92 0.27
C PHE A 133 5.97 9.38 1.17
N SER A 134 6.69 10.27 1.85
CA SER A 134 7.76 9.91 2.79
C SER A 134 7.24 9.27 4.08
N ASP A 135 5.94 9.46 4.39
CA ASP A 135 5.24 8.91 5.56
C ASP A 135 4.37 7.68 5.22
N GLN A 136 4.52 7.12 3.99
CA GLN A 136 3.82 5.92 3.58
C GLN A 136 4.17 4.73 4.47
N LEU A 137 3.13 4.03 4.94
CA LEU A 137 3.23 2.78 5.66
C LEU A 137 2.65 1.64 4.83
N ASN A 138 3.43 0.58 4.62
CA ASN A 138 2.98 -0.62 3.93
C ASN A 138 2.92 -1.78 4.92
N SER A 139 1.71 -2.31 5.14
CA SER A 139 1.45 -3.45 6.04
C SER A 139 1.32 -4.72 5.22
N LEU A 140 2.17 -5.72 5.47
CA LEU A 140 2.10 -7.05 4.87
C LEU A 140 1.67 -8.07 5.92
N GLN A 141 0.46 -8.59 5.78
CA GLN A 141 -0.17 -9.55 6.68
C GLN A 141 -0.01 -10.97 6.15
N LEU A 142 0.94 -11.71 6.70
CA LEU A 142 1.25 -13.08 6.31
C LEU A 142 0.37 -14.09 7.06
N ARG A 143 -0.15 -15.09 6.32
CA ARG A 143 -0.96 -16.18 6.86
C ARG A 143 -0.55 -17.53 6.25
N ASP A 144 -0.41 -18.55 7.10
CA ASP A 144 -0.23 -19.95 6.71
C ASP A 144 -0.86 -20.83 7.79
N GLY A 145 -2.12 -21.25 7.60
CA GLY A 145 -2.92 -21.88 8.64
C GLY A 145 -3.01 -21.01 9.90
N ASP A 146 -2.54 -21.54 11.05
CA ASP A 146 -2.53 -20.80 12.32
C ASP A 146 -1.38 -19.79 12.43
N PHE A 147 -0.38 -19.89 11.56
CA PHE A 147 0.71 -18.91 11.53
C PHE A 147 0.22 -17.58 10.98
N LYS A 148 0.45 -16.51 11.77
CA LYS A 148 0.14 -15.12 11.38
C LYS A 148 1.28 -14.23 11.81
N GLN A 149 1.75 -13.40 10.88
CA GLN A 149 2.74 -12.36 11.14
C GLN A 149 2.42 -11.11 10.33
N ASN A 150 2.58 -9.94 10.94
CA ASN A 150 2.49 -8.67 10.24
C ASN A 150 3.90 -8.07 10.12
N LEU A 151 4.28 -7.70 8.89
CA LEU A 151 5.50 -6.97 8.60
C LEU A 151 5.11 -5.54 8.20
N ILE A 152 5.85 -4.57 8.70
CA ILE A 152 5.63 -3.14 8.41
C ILE A 152 6.83 -2.62 7.65
N PHE A 153 6.57 -1.94 6.55
CA PHE A 153 7.57 -1.30 5.71
C PHE A 153 7.28 0.20 5.65
N VAL A 154 8.24 0.97 6.08
CA VAL A 154 8.32 2.42 5.90
C VAL A 154 9.52 2.74 5.03
N ASP A 155 9.69 3.98 4.62
CA ASP A 155 10.85 4.38 3.83
C ASP A 155 12.15 3.97 4.54
N GLY A 156 13.07 3.35 3.78
CA GLY A 156 14.33 2.81 4.28
C GLY A 156 14.28 1.47 5.01
N THR A 157 13.11 0.81 5.15
CA THR A 157 13.01 -0.50 5.85
C THR A 157 13.84 -1.60 5.17
N GLY A 158 13.93 -1.61 3.83
CA GLY A 158 14.65 -2.66 3.11
C GLY A 158 13.95 -4.02 3.17
N GLU A 159 14.73 -5.11 3.18
CA GLU A 159 14.23 -6.48 3.15
C GLU A 159 14.00 -7.04 4.57
N VAL A 160 12.89 -7.73 4.78
CA VAL A 160 12.54 -8.37 6.06
C VAL A 160 12.32 -9.87 5.87
N THR A 161 13.05 -10.68 6.65
CA THR A 161 12.94 -12.14 6.62
C THR A 161 11.93 -12.65 7.66
N VAL A 162 11.02 -13.53 7.22
CA VAL A 162 10.03 -14.19 8.09
C VAL A 162 10.71 -15.18 9.00
N ARG A 163 10.47 -15.07 10.31
CA ARG A 163 11.05 -15.97 11.33
C ARG A 163 9.93 -16.70 12.06
N PRO A 164 10.18 -17.95 12.53
CA PRO A 164 9.22 -18.63 13.39
C PRO A 164 8.96 -17.79 14.65
N LYS A 165 7.72 -17.78 15.13
CA LYS A 165 7.42 -17.23 16.47
C LYS A 165 8.13 -18.11 17.52
N ARG A 166 8.87 -17.48 18.39
CA ARG A 166 9.42 -18.12 19.59
C ARG A 166 8.32 -18.40 20.59
#